data_705706dda6db704b5f6201fbd23c2941
#
_entry.id   705706dda6db704b5f6201fbd23c2941
#
_cell.length_a   1.000
_cell.length_b   1.000
_cell.length_c   1.000
_cell.angle_alpha   90.00
_cell.angle_beta   90.00
_cell.angle_gamma   90.00
#
_symmetry.space_group_name_H-M   'P 1'
#
loop_
_entity.id
_entity.type
_entity.pdbx_description
1 polymer ?
#
loop_
_entity_poly.entity_id
_entity_poly.type
_entity_poly.pdbx_seq_one_letter_code
_entity_poly.pdbx_strand_id
1 'polypeptide(L)'
;MENTILIGVITQDQDKEKSKEYLDELEFLTTTAGGVVVKRFTQNLDTPNPKTFLGSGKIKEVLNFIDAVKVQTVIFDDELSPAQERNISKIFNCKILDRTNLILDI
;
A
#
# COMPACT_ATOMS: atom_id res chain seq x y z
N MET A 1 -10.12 -15.97 1.43
CA MET A 1 -9.72 -14.74 0.73
C MET A 1 -8.92 -13.86 1.66
N GLU A 2 -7.85 -13.28 1.16
CA GLU A 2 -6.98 -12.44 1.98
C GLU A 2 -7.54 -11.04 2.14
N ASN A 3 -7.62 -10.57 3.37
CA ASN A 3 -7.93 -9.17 3.66
C ASN A 3 -6.74 -8.31 3.24
N THR A 4 -6.98 -7.39 2.34
CA THR A 4 -5.95 -6.58 1.72
C THR A 4 -6.24 -5.10 1.90
N ILE A 5 -5.22 -4.30 2.15
CA ILE A 5 -5.33 -2.84 2.10
C ILE A 5 -4.44 -2.30 0.99
N LEU A 6 -4.86 -1.17 0.44
CA LEU A 6 -4.11 -0.46 -0.59
C LEU A 6 -3.57 0.83 0.01
N ILE A 7 -2.34 1.19 -0.34
CA ILE A 7 -1.71 2.41 0.14
C ILE A 7 -1.15 3.20 -1.04
N GLY A 8 -1.48 4.48 -1.10
CA GLY A 8 -0.95 5.39 -2.10
C GLY A 8 -0.36 6.64 -1.46
N VAL A 9 0.74 7.11 -1.99
CA VAL A 9 1.34 8.40 -1.60
C VAL A 9 1.05 9.41 -2.71
N ILE A 10 0.50 10.55 -2.34
CA ILE A 10 0.19 11.63 -3.26
C ILE A 10 1.28 12.68 -3.12
N THR A 11 2.05 12.88 -4.18
CA THR A 11 3.09 13.91 -4.22
C THR A 11 2.51 15.20 -4.79
N GLN A 12 3.27 16.30 -4.70
CA GLN A 12 2.83 17.59 -5.25
C GLN A 12 2.56 17.55 -6.74
N ASP A 13 3.28 16.70 -7.46
CA ASP A 13 3.15 16.57 -8.91
C ASP A 13 1.98 15.67 -9.32
N GLN A 14 1.30 15.08 -8.36
CA GLN A 14 0.25 14.11 -8.62
C GLN A 14 -1.11 14.64 -8.20
N ASP A 15 -2.03 14.69 -9.16
CA ASP A 15 -3.40 15.09 -8.98
C ASP A 15 -4.14 14.03 -8.14
N LYS A 16 -5.03 14.46 -7.24
CA LYS A 16 -5.84 13.56 -6.42
C LYS A 16 -6.72 12.65 -7.27
N GLU A 17 -7.23 13.16 -8.39
CA GLU A 17 -8.06 12.37 -9.31
C GLU A 17 -7.26 11.25 -9.95
N LYS A 18 -6.02 11.51 -10.35
CA LYS A 18 -5.14 10.49 -10.91
C LYS A 18 -4.78 9.44 -9.88
N SER A 19 -4.53 9.88 -8.64
CA SER A 19 -4.25 8.95 -7.55
C SER A 19 -5.43 8.01 -7.31
N LYS A 20 -6.66 8.54 -7.35
CA LYS A 20 -7.86 7.74 -7.23
C LYS A 20 -7.99 6.74 -8.39
N GLU A 21 -7.73 7.18 -9.61
CA GLU A 21 -7.77 6.29 -10.78
C GLU A 21 -6.77 5.15 -10.66
N TYR A 22 -5.55 5.45 -10.22
CA TYR A 22 -4.52 4.43 -10.01
C TYR A 22 -4.92 3.44 -8.93
N LEU A 23 -5.51 3.91 -7.84
CA LEU A 23 -5.98 3.03 -6.76
C LEU A 23 -7.18 2.20 -7.21
N ASP A 24 -8.09 2.76 -8.02
CA ASP A 24 -9.21 2.02 -8.60
C ASP A 24 -8.69 0.87 -9.48
N GLU A 25 -7.69 1.15 -10.32
CA GLU A 25 -7.07 0.14 -11.16
C GLU A 25 -6.36 -0.92 -10.31
N LEU A 26 -5.64 -0.50 -9.29
CA LEU A 26 -4.96 -1.41 -8.38
C LEU A 26 -5.94 -2.30 -7.65
N GLU A 27 -7.07 -1.76 -7.22
CA GLU A 27 -8.13 -2.55 -6.58
C GLU A 27 -8.71 -3.57 -7.55
N PHE A 28 -8.94 -3.19 -8.79
CA PHE A 28 -9.42 -4.11 -9.81
C PHE A 28 -8.44 -5.27 -10.00
N LEU A 29 -7.14 -4.98 -10.10
CA LEU A 29 -6.11 -6.02 -10.23
C LEU A 29 -6.08 -6.93 -9.00
N THR A 30 -6.22 -6.35 -7.81
CA THR A 30 -6.22 -7.10 -6.56
C THR A 30 -7.40 -8.06 -6.47
N THR A 31 -8.60 -7.58 -6.80
CA THR A 31 -9.80 -8.42 -6.75
C THR A 31 -9.76 -9.51 -7.81
N THR A 32 -9.20 -9.21 -8.99
CA THR A 32 -9.01 -10.20 -10.04
C THR A 32 -8.06 -11.32 -9.56
N ALA A 33 -7.07 -10.99 -8.76
CA ALA A 33 -6.14 -11.96 -8.18
C ALA A 33 -6.69 -12.70 -6.96
N GLY A 34 -7.93 -12.42 -6.56
CA GLY A 34 -8.60 -13.12 -5.46
C GLY A 34 -8.51 -12.44 -4.10
N GLY A 35 -7.97 -11.23 -4.01
CA GLY A 35 -7.91 -10.47 -2.78
C GLY A 35 -9.19 -9.71 -2.49
N VAL A 36 -9.41 -9.36 -1.23
CA VAL A 36 -10.52 -8.52 -0.79
C VAL A 36 -9.97 -7.23 -0.26
N VAL A 37 -10.26 -6.11 -0.93
CA VAL A 37 -9.78 -4.79 -0.48
C VAL A 37 -10.71 -4.27 0.59
N VAL A 38 -10.22 -4.19 1.83
CA VAL A 38 -11.03 -3.76 2.98
C VAL A 38 -10.85 -2.27 3.29
N LYS A 39 -9.77 -1.66 2.84
CA LYS A 39 -9.55 -0.22 3.02
C LYS A 39 -8.45 0.29 2.10
N ARG A 40 -8.53 1.58 1.76
CA ARG A 40 -7.48 2.32 1.07
C ARG A 40 -6.94 3.39 2.02
N PHE A 41 -5.62 3.52 2.07
CA PHE A 41 -4.96 4.62 2.79
C PHE A 41 -4.23 5.49 1.80
N THR A 42 -4.27 6.80 2.00
CA THR A 42 -3.48 7.74 1.21
C THR A 42 -2.76 8.70 2.13
N GLN A 43 -1.61 9.19 1.70
CA GLN A 43 -0.86 10.20 2.42
C GLN A 43 -0.26 11.18 1.44
N ASN A 44 -0.38 12.48 1.74
CA ASN A 44 0.28 13.53 0.97
C ASN A 44 1.70 13.68 1.51
N LEU A 45 2.69 13.38 0.68
CA LEU A 45 4.10 13.56 1.00
C LEU A 45 4.80 14.13 -0.22
N ASP A 46 5.64 15.15 -0.01
CA ASP A 46 6.45 15.70 -1.09
C ASP A 46 7.46 14.67 -1.58
N THR A 47 8.06 13.95 -0.65
CA THR A 47 9.03 12.90 -0.94
C THR A 47 8.75 11.71 -0.03
N PRO A 48 8.59 10.50 -0.58
CA PRO A 48 8.41 9.32 0.26
C PRO A 48 9.62 9.10 1.18
N ASN A 49 9.35 8.56 2.37
CA ASN A 49 10.42 8.25 3.31
C ASN A 49 11.33 7.16 2.73
N PRO A 50 12.65 7.39 2.67
CA PRO A 50 13.56 6.40 2.07
C PRO A 50 13.64 5.09 2.83
N LYS A 51 13.23 5.06 4.11
CA LYS A 51 13.27 3.84 4.93
C LYS A 51 11.94 3.10 4.93
N THR A 52 10.83 3.83 5.04
CA THR A 52 9.51 3.23 5.26
C THR A 52 8.45 3.64 4.25
N PHE A 53 8.79 4.46 3.29
CA PHE A 53 7.90 5.01 2.28
C PHE A 53 6.85 5.97 2.85
N LEU A 54 6.22 5.64 3.98
CA LEU A 54 5.21 6.45 4.66
C LEU A 54 5.80 7.22 5.83
N GLY A 55 5.15 8.31 6.22
CA GLY A 55 5.49 9.03 7.45
C GLY A 55 5.11 8.19 8.69
N SER A 56 5.76 8.47 9.82
CA SER A 56 5.60 7.69 11.04
C SER A 56 4.16 7.66 11.57
N GLY A 57 3.44 8.78 11.47
CA GLY A 57 2.05 8.83 11.89
C GLY A 57 1.14 7.93 11.06
N LYS A 58 1.36 7.91 9.76
CA LYS A 58 0.58 7.04 8.86
C LYS A 58 0.92 5.57 9.09
N ILE A 59 2.18 5.25 9.32
CA ILE A 59 2.61 3.89 9.68
C ILE A 59 1.83 3.38 10.90
N LYS A 60 1.74 4.21 11.93
CA LYS A 60 1.03 3.83 13.15
C LYS A 60 -0.47 3.64 12.90
N GLU A 61 -1.08 4.53 12.14
CA GLU A 61 -2.50 4.44 11.76
C GLU A 61 -2.78 3.14 11.01
N VAL A 62 -1.95 2.83 10.02
CA VAL A 62 -2.10 1.61 9.22
C VAL A 62 -1.89 0.36 10.08
N LEU A 63 -0.89 0.38 10.95
CA LEU A 63 -0.61 -0.76 11.83
C LEU A 63 -1.79 -1.05 12.76
N ASN A 64 -2.39 0.00 13.33
CA ASN A 64 -3.56 -0.18 14.19
C ASN A 64 -4.73 -0.82 13.41
N PHE A 65 -4.93 -0.43 12.17
CA PHE A 65 -5.96 -1.01 11.32
C PHE A 65 -5.66 -2.48 10.99
N ILE A 66 -4.40 -2.78 10.68
CA ILE A 66 -3.97 -4.16 10.38
C ILE A 66 -4.26 -5.08 11.56
N ASP A 67 -3.94 -4.63 12.77
CA ASP A 67 -4.16 -5.42 13.99
C ASP A 67 -5.66 -5.59 14.28
N ALA A 68 -6.46 -4.56 14.05
CA ALA A 68 -7.89 -4.59 14.35
C ALA A 68 -8.68 -5.48 13.39
N VAL A 69 -8.33 -5.47 12.12
CA VAL A 69 -9.09 -6.14 11.04
C VAL A 69 -8.44 -7.45 10.60
N LYS A 70 -7.23 -7.73 11.06
CA LYS A 70 -6.44 -8.91 10.66
C LYS A 70 -6.13 -8.88 9.18
N VAL A 71 -5.50 -7.80 8.74
CA VAL A 71 -5.05 -7.65 7.35
C VAL A 71 -3.89 -8.59 7.08
N GLN A 72 -3.93 -9.27 5.96
CA GLN A 72 -2.90 -10.24 5.57
C GLN A 72 -1.94 -9.71 4.52
N THR A 73 -2.40 -8.77 3.68
CA THR A 73 -1.61 -8.25 2.57
C THR A 73 -1.75 -6.73 2.48
N VAL A 74 -0.63 -6.07 2.24
CA VAL A 74 -0.58 -4.62 2.02
C VAL A 74 0.02 -4.37 0.64
N ILE A 75 -0.68 -3.63 -0.20
CA ILE A 75 -0.25 -3.34 -1.56
C ILE A 75 -0.05 -1.85 -1.73
N PHE A 76 1.13 -1.45 -2.15
CA PHE A 76 1.47 -0.06 -2.43
C PHE A 76 1.29 0.25 -3.91
N ASP A 77 0.72 1.41 -4.19
CA ASP A 77 0.51 1.88 -5.58
C ASP A 77 1.77 2.53 -6.16
N ASP A 78 2.92 2.20 -5.65
CA ASP A 78 4.21 2.70 -6.11
C ASP A 78 5.23 1.58 -6.00
N GLU A 79 6.34 1.76 -6.70
CA GLU A 79 7.45 0.82 -6.59
C GLU A 79 8.24 1.10 -5.32
N LEU A 80 8.43 0.08 -4.50
CA LEU A 80 9.21 0.19 -3.27
C LEU A 80 10.66 -0.22 -3.51
N SER A 81 11.60 0.48 -2.87
CA SER A 81 12.97 0.01 -2.87
C SER A 81 13.10 -1.25 -2.01
N PRO A 82 14.14 -2.07 -2.20
CA PRO A 82 14.35 -3.25 -1.36
C PRO A 82 14.44 -2.93 0.13
N ALA A 83 15.03 -1.78 0.49
CA ALA A 83 15.11 -1.35 1.88
C ALA A 83 13.75 -0.99 2.44
N GLN A 84 12.94 -0.25 1.68
CA GLN A 84 11.58 0.11 2.10
C GLN A 84 10.72 -1.13 2.29
N GLU A 85 10.73 -2.02 1.33
CA GLU A 85 9.94 -3.27 1.40
C GLU A 85 10.31 -4.09 2.63
N ARG A 86 11.61 -4.25 2.88
CA ARG A 86 12.11 -5.02 4.03
C ARG A 86 11.68 -4.39 5.35
N ASN A 87 11.84 -3.08 5.49
CA ASN A 87 11.50 -2.37 6.73
C ASN A 87 10.00 -2.41 7.00
N ILE A 88 9.19 -2.15 5.97
CA ILE A 88 7.73 -2.17 6.08
C ILE A 88 7.23 -3.57 6.41
N SER A 89 7.79 -4.59 5.78
CA SER A 89 7.42 -5.97 6.04
C SER A 89 7.63 -6.35 7.51
N LYS A 90 8.72 -5.88 8.10
CA LYS A 90 9.00 -6.11 9.52
C LYS A 90 8.02 -5.37 10.43
N ILE A 91 7.68 -4.13 10.07
CA ILE A 91 6.78 -3.31 10.89
C ILE A 91 5.37 -3.85 10.87
N PHE A 92 4.85 -4.14 9.67
CA PHE A 92 3.45 -4.57 9.51
C PHE A 92 3.25 -6.07 9.74
N ASN A 93 4.30 -6.85 9.63
CA ASN A 93 4.24 -8.32 9.76
C ASN A 93 3.18 -8.92 8.84
N CYS A 94 3.08 -8.40 7.63
CA CYS A 94 2.15 -8.82 6.58
C CYS A 94 2.91 -9.06 5.29
N LYS A 95 2.26 -9.70 4.33
CA LYS A 95 2.79 -9.78 2.98
C LYS A 95 2.75 -8.38 2.37
N ILE A 96 3.88 -7.92 1.85
CA ILE A 96 4.00 -6.59 1.24
C ILE A 96 4.20 -6.76 -0.25
N LEU A 97 3.36 -6.10 -1.03
CA LEU A 97 3.49 -6.07 -2.48
C LEU A 97 3.52 -4.62 -2.94
N ASP A 98 4.17 -4.38 -4.06
CA ASP A 98 4.03 -3.14 -4.78
C ASP A 98 3.34 -3.41 -6.12
N ARG A 99 3.13 -2.37 -6.91
CA ARG A 99 2.43 -2.51 -8.18
C ARG A 99 3.12 -3.51 -9.12
N THR A 100 4.44 -3.46 -9.17
CA THR A 100 5.23 -4.35 -10.02
C THR A 100 5.10 -5.81 -9.60
N ASN A 101 5.22 -6.06 -8.30
CA ASN A 101 5.10 -7.42 -7.75
C ASN A 101 3.71 -7.99 -7.93
N LEU A 102 2.68 -7.15 -7.80
CA LEU A 102 1.30 -7.60 -8.01
C LEU A 102 1.08 -8.06 -9.45
N ILE A 103 1.59 -7.32 -10.42
CA ILE A 103 1.47 -7.68 -11.84
C ILE A 103 2.18 -9.00 -12.13
N LEU A 104 3.34 -9.21 -11.51
CA LEU A 104 4.09 -10.45 -11.69
C LEU A 104 3.42 -11.64 -11.02
N ASP A 105 2.67 -11.40 -9.95
CA ASP A 105 1.97 -12.46 -9.20
C ASP A 105 0.68 -12.91 -9.89
N ILE A 106 0.17 -12.12 -10.81
CA ILE A 106 -1.01 -12.46 -11.59
C ILE A 106 -0.62 -13.33 -12.78
#